data_88da29766ebaddac8b5f931fa53282d3
#
_entry.id   88da29766ebaddac8b5f931fa53282d3
#
_cell.length_a   1.000
_cell.length_b   1.000
_cell.length_c   1.000
_cell.angle_alpha   90.00
_cell.angle_beta   90.00
_cell.angle_gamma   90.00
#
_symmetry.space_group_name_H-M   'P 1'
#
loop_
_entity.id
_entity.type
_entity.pdbx_description
1 polymer ?
#
loop_
_entity_poly.entity_id
_entity_poly.type
_entity_poly.pdbx_seq_one_letter_code
_entity_poly.pdbx_strand_id
1 'polypeptide(L)'
;MAKYDWKITIKINILILKLVGLWPQEDESYRFNLYTFYSIISINIFINAHNFFQTMNIFFVYSDLEALTATIFVTLTDVLASVKAFYFTQNMKILKKLMINLNSEIFQPKSDRQLILITPGLNSWKAIYAAFWAPVATTLFLWAIFPILDGSVKQQRLPFSAWYPYNSKISPLYEITYMYQVISIWFLATANLNMDTLIAALMMYIGTQCDILCDDLRNLRDCIGSEFNRKLVQCIQHYKTIVKFAKNCNKFFNMVVLGQFFTSTASLGLAMFQLTL
;
A
#
# COMPACT_ATOMS: atom_id res chain seq x y z
N MET A 1 -17.00 10.68 -26.99
CA MET A 1 -15.68 10.31 -26.48
C MET A 1 -15.70 8.89 -25.94
N ALA A 2 -14.63 8.11 -26.14
CA ALA A 2 -14.48 6.84 -25.45
C ALA A 2 -14.33 7.11 -23.95
N LYS A 3 -14.95 6.26 -23.11
CA LYS A 3 -14.89 6.37 -21.64
C LYS A 3 -13.44 6.21 -21.17
N TYR A 4 -12.93 7.18 -20.39
CA TYR A 4 -11.60 7.10 -19.81
C TYR A 4 -11.58 6.10 -18.66
N ASP A 5 -10.65 5.15 -18.68
CA ASP A 5 -10.49 4.17 -17.60
C ASP A 5 -9.44 4.64 -16.60
N TRP A 6 -9.90 5.19 -15.49
CA TRP A 6 -9.06 5.65 -14.39
C TRP A 6 -8.20 4.54 -13.75
N LYS A 7 -8.61 3.27 -13.87
CA LYS A 7 -7.87 2.13 -13.32
C LYS A 7 -6.53 1.90 -14.03
N ILE A 8 -6.34 2.44 -15.24
CA ILE A 8 -5.09 2.28 -16.01
C ILE A 8 -3.89 2.77 -15.20
N THR A 9 -4.04 3.90 -14.50
CA THR A 9 -2.95 4.53 -13.73
C THR A 9 -2.49 3.66 -12.56
N ILE A 10 -3.41 2.93 -11.91
CA ILE A 10 -3.14 2.05 -10.76
C ILE A 10 -3.15 0.57 -11.11
N LYS A 11 -3.08 0.23 -12.40
CA LYS A 11 -3.15 -1.17 -12.86
C LYS A 11 -2.05 -2.03 -12.24
N ILE A 12 -0.85 -1.49 -12.09
CA ILE A 12 0.29 -2.19 -11.47
C ILE A 12 0.02 -2.43 -9.98
N ASN A 13 -0.48 -1.41 -9.25
CA ASN A 13 -0.85 -1.58 -7.83
C ASN A 13 -1.87 -2.71 -7.65
N ILE A 14 -2.92 -2.71 -8.48
CA ILE A 14 -3.97 -3.74 -8.44
C ILE A 14 -3.39 -5.12 -8.76
N LEU A 15 -2.52 -5.23 -9.76
CA LEU A 15 -1.88 -6.49 -10.14
C LEU A 15 -1.06 -7.05 -8.98
N ILE A 16 -0.23 -6.23 -8.36
CA ILE A 16 0.63 -6.64 -7.25
C ILE A 16 -0.21 -7.01 -6.03
N LEU A 17 -1.24 -6.23 -5.69
CA LEU A 17 -2.17 -6.56 -4.61
C LEU A 17 -2.92 -7.88 -4.87
N LYS A 18 -3.21 -8.22 -6.14
CA LYS A 18 -3.75 -9.54 -6.52
C LYS A 18 -2.73 -10.65 -6.27
N LEU A 19 -1.47 -10.45 -6.63
CA LEU A 19 -0.40 -11.43 -6.39
C LEU A 19 -0.16 -11.69 -4.90
N VAL A 20 -0.28 -10.67 -4.07
CA VAL A 20 -0.15 -10.82 -2.60
C VAL A 20 -1.40 -11.39 -1.95
N GLY A 21 -2.52 -11.50 -2.67
CA GLY A 21 -3.79 -12.00 -2.12
C GLY A 21 -4.68 -10.93 -1.49
N LEU A 22 -4.33 -9.65 -1.63
CA LEU A 22 -5.07 -8.53 -1.02
C LEU A 22 -6.11 -7.90 -1.95
N TRP A 23 -6.29 -8.38 -3.19
CA TRP A 23 -7.26 -7.83 -4.14
C TRP A 23 -8.06 -8.93 -4.82
N PRO A 24 -9.29 -9.23 -4.40
CA PRO A 24 -10.13 -10.26 -5.01
C PRO A 24 -10.49 -9.91 -6.46
N GLN A 25 -10.66 -10.93 -7.30
CA GLN A 25 -10.85 -10.77 -8.74
C GLN A 25 -12.20 -10.15 -9.11
N GLU A 26 -13.26 -10.43 -8.34
CA GLU A 26 -14.62 -9.97 -8.60
C GLU A 26 -14.85 -8.53 -8.13
N ASP A 27 -15.91 -7.89 -8.62
CA ASP A 27 -16.26 -6.51 -8.23
C ASP A 27 -16.79 -6.38 -6.79
N GLU A 28 -17.04 -7.48 -6.11
CA GLU A 28 -17.46 -7.53 -4.72
C GLU A 28 -16.37 -8.05 -3.78
N SER A 29 -16.67 -8.07 -2.47
CA SER A 29 -15.80 -8.61 -1.42
C SER A 29 -15.47 -10.09 -1.63
N TYR A 30 -14.45 -10.58 -0.89
CA TYR A 30 -14.05 -11.99 -0.91
C TYR A 30 -15.23 -12.95 -0.85
N ARG A 31 -15.33 -13.84 -1.83
CA ARG A 31 -16.22 -15.00 -1.86
C ARG A 31 -15.38 -16.26 -1.71
N PHE A 32 -15.99 -17.36 -1.29
CA PHE A 32 -15.30 -18.65 -1.16
C PHE A 32 -14.98 -19.20 -2.56
N ASN A 33 -13.73 -19.03 -2.99
CA ASN A 33 -13.18 -19.50 -4.26
C ASN A 33 -11.69 -19.83 -4.11
N LEU A 34 -11.07 -20.40 -5.13
CA LEU A 34 -9.64 -20.76 -5.14
C LEU A 34 -8.73 -19.55 -4.83
N TYR A 35 -9.10 -18.36 -5.30
CA TYR A 35 -8.32 -17.16 -5.01
C TYR A 35 -8.41 -16.77 -3.53
N THR A 36 -9.57 -16.86 -2.91
CA THR A 36 -9.73 -16.58 -1.47
C THR A 36 -8.93 -17.58 -0.63
N PHE A 37 -8.89 -18.85 -1.04
CA PHE A 37 -8.06 -19.86 -0.40
C PHE A 37 -6.57 -19.53 -0.52
N TYR A 38 -6.11 -19.18 -1.73
CA TYR A 38 -4.75 -18.66 -1.95
C TYR A 38 -4.44 -17.44 -1.07
N SER A 39 -5.35 -16.46 -1.03
CA SER A 39 -5.22 -15.24 -0.24
C SER A 39 -5.04 -15.55 1.25
N ILE A 40 -5.86 -16.44 1.81
CA ILE A 40 -5.76 -16.86 3.21
C ILE A 40 -4.41 -17.53 3.48
N ILE A 41 -3.99 -18.45 2.62
CA ILE A 41 -2.71 -19.15 2.79
C ILE A 41 -1.54 -18.17 2.69
N SER A 42 -1.49 -17.36 1.65
CA SER A 42 -0.36 -16.44 1.41
C SER A 42 -0.21 -15.41 2.52
N ILE A 43 -1.31 -14.80 2.97
CA ILE A 43 -1.29 -13.82 4.06
C ILE A 43 -0.87 -14.49 5.38
N ASN A 44 -1.40 -15.68 5.69
CA ASN A 44 -1.06 -16.33 6.95
C ASN A 44 0.38 -16.86 6.96
N ILE A 45 0.89 -17.41 5.88
CA ILE A 45 2.26 -17.94 5.83
C ILE A 45 3.30 -16.81 5.74
N PHE A 46 3.13 -15.87 4.80
CA PHE A 46 4.19 -14.90 4.51
C PHE A 46 4.09 -13.61 5.32
N ILE A 47 2.91 -13.25 5.84
CA ILE A 47 2.75 -12.05 6.66
C ILE A 47 2.59 -12.42 8.13
N ASN A 48 1.53 -13.15 8.49
CA ASN A 48 1.20 -13.37 9.90
C ASN A 48 2.18 -14.30 10.62
N ALA A 49 2.60 -15.41 10.00
CA ALA A 49 3.56 -16.33 10.62
C ALA A 49 4.96 -15.69 10.74
N HIS A 50 5.37 -14.92 9.72
CA HIS A 50 6.63 -14.16 9.80
C HIS A 50 6.62 -13.20 10.99
N ASN A 51 5.58 -12.39 11.13
CA ASN A 51 5.41 -11.47 12.25
C ASN A 51 5.33 -12.18 13.59
N PHE A 52 4.66 -13.33 13.65
CA PHE A 52 4.60 -14.13 14.86
C PHE A 52 6.00 -14.58 15.30
N PHE A 53 6.83 -15.13 14.41
CA PHE A 53 8.17 -15.59 14.75
C PHE A 53 9.11 -14.45 15.16
N GLN A 54 8.98 -13.28 14.53
CA GLN A 54 9.72 -12.08 14.95
C GLN A 54 9.27 -11.57 16.31
N THR A 55 7.96 -11.47 16.53
CA THR A 55 7.41 -11.01 17.81
C THR A 55 7.79 -11.95 18.94
N MET A 56 7.77 -13.27 18.72
CA MET A 56 8.23 -14.25 19.68
C MET A 56 9.70 -14.07 20.06
N ASN A 57 10.55 -13.64 19.13
CA ASN A 57 11.96 -13.40 19.38
C ASN A 57 12.20 -12.33 20.46
N ILE A 58 11.32 -11.34 20.61
CA ILE A 58 11.41 -10.28 21.63
C ILE A 58 11.53 -10.89 23.03
N PHE A 59 10.79 -11.97 23.30
CA PHE A 59 10.81 -12.65 24.60
C PHE A 59 12.12 -13.41 24.89
N PHE A 60 12.93 -13.67 23.86
CA PHE A 60 14.20 -14.37 24.02
C PHE A 60 15.42 -13.43 24.05
N VAL A 61 15.26 -12.20 23.53
CA VAL A 61 16.34 -11.20 23.49
C VAL A 61 16.16 -10.04 24.48
N TYR A 62 15.21 -10.13 25.41
CA TYR A 62 14.83 -9.02 26.30
C TYR A 62 15.99 -8.54 27.21
N SER A 63 17.00 -9.36 27.48
CA SER A 63 18.15 -9.01 28.29
C SER A 63 19.29 -8.32 27.51
N ASP A 64 19.26 -8.36 26.19
CA ASP A 64 20.22 -7.70 25.30
C ASP A 64 19.53 -6.46 24.68
N LEU A 65 19.89 -5.28 25.17
CA LEU A 65 19.23 -4.03 24.79
C LEU A 65 19.43 -3.69 23.31
N GLU A 66 20.59 -3.98 22.75
CA GLU A 66 20.89 -3.75 21.32
C GLU A 66 20.04 -4.69 20.44
N ALA A 67 20.08 -5.98 20.72
CA ALA A 67 19.28 -6.97 20.01
C ALA A 67 17.76 -6.73 20.16
N LEU A 68 17.33 -6.31 21.35
CA LEU A 68 15.94 -5.98 21.64
C LEU A 68 15.43 -4.79 20.81
N THR A 69 16.16 -3.68 20.82
CA THR A 69 15.77 -2.48 20.07
C THR A 69 15.78 -2.71 18.57
N ALA A 70 16.76 -3.45 18.05
CA ALA A 70 16.81 -3.86 16.64
C ALA A 70 15.60 -4.73 16.26
N THR A 71 15.23 -5.69 17.11
CA THR A 71 14.08 -6.56 16.88
C THR A 71 12.77 -5.77 16.91
N ILE A 72 12.57 -4.90 17.92
CA ILE A 72 11.36 -4.08 18.04
C ILE A 72 11.21 -3.14 16.84
N PHE A 73 12.29 -2.51 16.38
CA PHE A 73 12.28 -1.62 15.22
C PHE A 73 11.66 -2.26 13.97
N VAL A 74 12.09 -3.47 13.63
CA VAL A 74 11.55 -4.21 12.48
C VAL A 74 10.15 -4.73 12.77
N THR A 75 9.95 -5.40 13.91
CA THR A 75 8.68 -6.02 14.29
C THR A 75 7.52 -5.03 14.33
N LEU A 76 7.77 -3.81 14.83
CA LEU A 76 6.73 -2.76 14.90
C LEU A 76 6.19 -2.40 13.50
N THR A 77 7.09 -2.28 12.52
CA THR A 77 6.72 -1.98 11.13
C THR A 77 5.95 -3.14 10.49
N ASP A 78 6.39 -4.36 10.76
CA ASP A 78 5.81 -5.58 10.19
C ASP A 78 4.43 -5.89 10.78
N VAL A 79 4.25 -5.68 12.10
CA VAL A 79 2.93 -5.79 12.75
C VAL A 79 1.96 -4.75 12.19
N LEU A 80 2.41 -3.51 11.98
CA LEU A 80 1.55 -2.51 11.33
C LEU A 80 1.13 -2.95 9.92
N ALA A 81 2.03 -3.54 9.14
CA ALA A 81 1.69 -4.03 7.81
C ALA A 81 0.64 -5.15 7.86
N SER A 82 0.69 -6.04 8.87
CA SER A 82 -0.36 -7.04 9.11
C SER A 82 -1.70 -6.40 9.47
N VAL A 83 -1.70 -5.41 10.36
CA VAL A 83 -2.91 -4.66 10.74
C VAL A 83 -3.51 -3.95 9.53
N LYS A 84 -2.67 -3.32 8.70
CA LYS A 84 -3.11 -2.71 7.43
C LYS A 84 -3.73 -3.73 6.49
N ALA A 85 -3.08 -4.89 6.30
CA ALA A 85 -3.58 -5.95 5.42
C ALA A 85 -4.94 -6.48 5.90
N PHE A 86 -5.10 -6.69 7.21
CA PHE A 86 -6.37 -7.07 7.81
C PHE A 86 -7.45 -6.01 7.58
N TYR A 87 -7.15 -4.74 7.89
CA TYR A 87 -8.06 -3.63 7.69
C TYR A 87 -8.47 -3.47 6.22
N PHE A 88 -7.52 -3.63 5.32
CA PHE A 88 -7.72 -3.56 3.88
C PHE A 88 -8.69 -4.64 3.38
N THR A 89 -8.50 -5.89 3.82
CA THR A 89 -9.39 -7.00 3.47
C THR A 89 -10.81 -6.82 4.01
N GLN A 90 -10.96 -6.36 5.26
CA GLN A 90 -12.26 -6.09 5.88
C GLN A 90 -13.04 -4.98 5.17
N ASN A 91 -12.33 -3.94 4.69
CA ASN A 91 -12.94 -2.77 4.05
C ASN A 91 -12.92 -2.82 2.51
N MET A 92 -12.63 -3.98 1.92
CA MET A 92 -12.53 -4.16 0.46
C MET A 92 -13.78 -3.67 -0.30
N LYS A 93 -14.98 -3.84 0.28
CA LYS A 93 -16.24 -3.33 -0.31
C LYS A 93 -16.21 -1.82 -0.52
N ILE A 94 -15.67 -1.07 0.46
CA ILE A 94 -15.59 0.40 0.37
C ILE A 94 -14.64 0.76 -0.76
N LEU A 95 -13.47 0.12 -0.83
CA LEU A 95 -12.46 0.38 -1.85
C LEU A 95 -12.98 0.07 -3.27
N LYS A 96 -13.62 -1.09 -3.44
CA LYS A 96 -14.25 -1.45 -4.73
C LYS A 96 -15.31 -0.44 -5.16
N LYS A 97 -16.16 0.02 -4.22
CA LYS A 97 -17.15 1.06 -4.49
C LYS A 97 -16.50 2.40 -4.88
N LEU A 98 -15.37 2.75 -4.28
CA LEU A 98 -14.58 3.93 -4.68
C LEU A 98 -14.10 3.78 -6.13
N MET A 99 -13.60 2.61 -6.52
CA MET A 99 -13.15 2.34 -7.90
C MET A 99 -14.29 2.40 -8.92
N ILE A 100 -15.48 1.93 -8.57
CA ILE A 100 -16.68 2.03 -9.42
C ILE A 100 -17.10 3.50 -9.56
N ASN A 101 -17.14 4.25 -8.45
CA ASN A 101 -17.49 5.67 -8.47
C ASN A 101 -16.52 6.50 -9.30
N LEU A 102 -15.22 6.19 -9.24
CA LEU A 102 -14.19 6.87 -10.02
C LEU A 102 -14.43 6.72 -11.53
N ASN A 103 -14.95 5.58 -11.98
CA ASN A 103 -15.30 5.33 -13.37
C ASN A 103 -16.73 5.78 -13.75
N SER A 104 -17.44 6.50 -12.85
CA SER A 104 -18.78 7.03 -13.15
C SER A 104 -18.74 8.16 -14.19
N GLU A 105 -19.85 8.42 -14.87
CA GLU A 105 -19.96 9.46 -15.91
C GLU A 105 -19.63 10.86 -15.42
N ILE A 106 -19.96 11.15 -14.15
CA ILE A 106 -19.73 12.48 -13.55
C ILE A 106 -18.23 12.81 -13.39
N PHE A 107 -17.39 11.78 -13.32
CA PHE A 107 -15.93 11.90 -13.19
C PHE A 107 -15.20 11.77 -14.54
N GLN A 108 -15.93 11.61 -15.65
CA GLN A 108 -15.31 11.53 -16.97
C GLN A 108 -14.92 12.93 -17.48
N PRO A 109 -13.73 13.07 -18.12
CA PRO A 109 -13.38 14.29 -18.83
C PRO A 109 -14.38 14.50 -19.98
N LYS A 110 -14.87 15.73 -20.13
CA LYS A 110 -15.91 16.12 -21.09
C LYS A 110 -15.35 16.64 -22.41
N SER A 111 -14.06 16.96 -22.45
CA SER A 111 -13.38 17.52 -23.62
C SER A 111 -11.94 17.03 -23.70
N ASP A 112 -11.37 17.09 -24.92
CA ASP A 112 -9.94 16.79 -25.14
C ASP A 112 -9.03 17.74 -24.37
N ARG A 113 -9.46 18.99 -24.17
CA ARG A 113 -8.76 19.96 -23.32
C ARG A 113 -8.64 19.47 -21.89
N GLN A 114 -9.71 18.94 -21.30
CA GLN A 114 -9.67 18.37 -19.95
C GLN A 114 -8.77 17.13 -19.89
N LEU A 115 -8.78 16.29 -20.93
CA LEU A 115 -7.89 15.15 -20.99
C LEU A 115 -6.41 15.58 -21.03
N ILE A 116 -6.07 16.60 -21.81
CA ILE A 116 -4.72 17.19 -21.84
C ILE A 116 -4.35 17.78 -20.48
N LEU A 117 -5.28 18.43 -19.79
CA LEU A 117 -5.06 19.04 -18.48
C LEU A 117 -4.68 18.01 -17.40
N ILE A 118 -5.32 16.85 -17.40
CA ILE A 118 -5.09 15.82 -16.37
C ILE A 118 -3.93 14.88 -16.67
N THR A 119 -3.57 14.72 -17.96
CA THR A 119 -2.54 13.77 -18.42
C THR A 119 -1.17 13.94 -17.74
N PRO A 120 -0.63 15.17 -17.53
CA PRO A 120 0.66 15.35 -16.86
C PRO A 120 0.66 14.77 -15.44
N GLY A 121 -0.37 15.05 -14.63
CA GLY A 121 -0.50 14.51 -13.27
C GLY A 121 -0.56 12.97 -13.26
N LEU A 122 -1.32 12.39 -14.17
CA LEU A 122 -1.44 10.94 -14.29
C LEU A 122 -0.14 10.27 -14.79
N ASN A 123 0.62 10.93 -15.67
CA ASN A 123 1.91 10.42 -16.14
C ASN A 123 2.98 10.54 -15.05
N SER A 124 2.98 11.62 -14.26
CA SER A 124 3.88 11.81 -13.13
C SER A 124 3.71 10.71 -12.08
N TRP A 125 2.53 10.11 -11.98
CA TRP A 125 2.27 9.00 -11.06
C TRP A 125 3.20 7.80 -11.29
N LYS A 126 3.51 7.46 -12.53
CA LYS A 126 4.43 6.35 -12.84
C LYS A 126 5.83 6.60 -12.29
N ALA A 127 6.31 7.84 -12.42
CA ALA A 127 7.61 8.24 -11.88
C ALA A 127 7.60 8.24 -10.33
N ILE A 128 6.54 8.75 -9.72
CA ILE A 128 6.34 8.73 -8.26
C ILE A 128 6.31 7.28 -7.76
N TYR A 129 5.53 6.41 -8.38
CA TYR A 129 5.44 5.00 -8.03
C TYR A 129 6.80 4.29 -8.12
N ALA A 130 7.56 4.53 -9.19
CA ALA A 130 8.90 3.99 -9.35
C ALA A 130 9.87 4.54 -8.29
N ALA A 131 9.78 5.83 -7.95
CA ALA A 131 10.59 6.45 -6.90
C ALA A 131 10.32 5.87 -5.51
N PHE A 132 9.11 5.43 -5.21
CA PHE A 132 8.81 4.70 -3.97
C PHE A 132 9.33 3.26 -4.00
N TRP A 133 9.24 2.59 -5.16
CA TRP A 133 9.69 1.20 -5.30
C TRP A 133 11.21 1.05 -5.28
N ALA A 134 11.95 1.97 -5.89
CA ALA A 134 13.39 1.85 -6.03
C ALA A 134 14.13 1.69 -4.67
N PRO A 135 13.94 2.57 -3.66
CA PRO A 135 14.61 2.40 -2.38
C PRO A 135 14.17 1.13 -1.63
N VAL A 136 12.87 0.78 -1.69
CA VAL A 136 12.36 -0.44 -1.05
C VAL A 136 12.99 -1.68 -1.65
N ALA A 137 12.98 -1.82 -2.98
CA ALA A 137 13.59 -2.95 -3.67
C ALA A 137 15.10 -3.05 -3.39
N THR A 138 15.80 -1.91 -3.39
CA THR A 138 17.23 -1.86 -3.06
C THR A 138 17.50 -2.34 -1.64
N THR A 139 16.74 -1.86 -0.66
CA THR A 139 16.89 -2.26 0.75
C THR A 139 16.61 -3.75 0.93
N LEU A 140 15.55 -4.28 0.35
CA LEU A 140 15.21 -5.70 0.43
C LEU A 140 16.29 -6.58 -0.22
N PHE A 141 16.83 -6.15 -1.35
CA PHE A 141 17.91 -6.84 -2.03
C PHE A 141 19.19 -6.85 -1.18
N LEU A 142 19.57 -5.72 -0.60
CA LEU A 142 20.71 -5.61 0.28
C LEU A 142 20.54 -6.49 1.53
N TRP A 143 19.39 -6.49 2.17
CA TRP A 143 19.11 -7.35 3.31
C TRP A 143 19.18 -8.84 2.98
N ALA A 144 18.73 -9.23 1.79
CA ALA A 144 18.82 -10.61 1.33
C ALA A 144 20.26 -11.05 1.00
N ILE A 145 21.16 -10.14 0.63
CA ILE A 145 22.52 -10.48 0.19
C ILE A 145 23.55 -10.20 1.27
N PHE A 146 23.31 -9.25 2.16
CA PHE A 146 24.28 -8.82 3.17
C PHE A 146 24.88 -9.98 3.99
N PRO A 147 24.09 -10.95 4.52
CA PRO A 147 24.64 -12.10 5.26
C PRO A 147 25.56 -12.99 4.41
N ILE A 148 25.41 -12.97 3.10
CA ILE A 148 26.29 -13.71 2.16
C ILE A 148 27.60 -12.95 1.97
N LEU A 149 27.52 -11.62 1.82
CA LEU A 149 28.70 -10.77 1.57
C LEU A 149 29.61 -10.65 2.78
N ASP A 150 29.06 -10.54 3.99
CA ASP A 150 29.83 -10.45 5.23
C ASP A 150 30.29 -11.82 5.77
N GLY A 151 29.87 -12.91 5.10
CA GLY A 151 30.22 -14.27 5.48
C GLY A 151 29.45 -14.82 6.69
N SER A 152 28.45 -14.12 7.23
CA SER A 152 27.62 -14.56 8.36
C SER A 152 26.84 -15.84 8.05
N VAL A 153 26.61 -16.14 6.77
CA VAL A 153 26.01 -17.42 6.32
C VAL A 153 26.85 -18.62 6.81
N LYS A 154 28.16 -18.49 6.89
CA LYS A 154 29.05 -19.55 7.43
C LYS A 154 28.80 -19.81 8.91
N GLN A 155 28.30 -18.81 9.63
CA GLN A 155 27.89 -18.91 11.04
C GLN A 155 26.39 -19.23 11.18
N GLN A 156 25.72 -19.53 10.07
CA GLN A 156 24.28 -19.82 10.00
C GLN A 156 23.42 -18.70 10.59
N ARG A 157 23.83 -17.45 10.37
CA ARG A 157 23.06 -16.28 10.79
C ARG A 157 21.97 -16.00 9.76
N LEU A 158 20.74 -15.85 10.25
CA LEU A 158 19.57 -15.50 9.44
C LEU A 158 19.53 -14.00 9.12
N PRO A 159 18.88 -13.58 8.02
CA PRO A 159 18.71 -12.17 7.66
C PRO A 159 17.98 -11.35 8.73
N PHE A 160 17.01 -11.95 9.38
CA PHE A 160 16.22 -11.31 10.45
C PHE A 160 16.25 -12.17 11.70
N SER A 161 16.36 -11.51 12.87
CA SER A 161 16.27 -12.17 14.16
C SER A 161 14.83 -12.62 14.39
N ALA A 162 14.61 -13.93 14.45
CA ALA A 162 13.30 -14.52 14.69
C ALA A 162 13.45 -15.83 15.45
N TRP A 163 12.49 -16.14 16.30
CA TRP A 163 12.43 -17.41 17.00
C TRP A 163 11.70 -18.46 16.16
N TYR A 164 12.25 -19.67 16.14
CA TYR A 164 11.60 -20.81 15.47
C TYR A 164 11.51 -22.00 16.42
N PRO A 165 10.44 -22.85 16.33
CA PRO A 165 10.25 -24.00 17.20
C PRO A 165 11.18 -25.18 16.89
N TYR A 166 12.17 -24.98 16.01
CA TYR A 166 13.18 -25.93 15.59
C TYR A 166 14.56 -25.28 15.54
N ASN A 167 15.61 -26.09 15.44
CA ASN A 167 16.96 -25.56 15.33
C ASN A 167 17.23 -25.06 13.90
N SER A 168 17.10 -23.75 13.72
CA SER A 168 17.35 -23.09 12.43
C SER A 168 18.83 -22.94 12.07
N LYS A 169 19.74 -23.45 12.90
CA LYS A 169 21.19 -23.45 12.65
C LYS A 169 21.71 -24.79 12.10
N ILE A 170 20.86 -25.67 11.60
CA ILE A 170 21.24 -26.97 11.05
C ILE A 170 20.74 -27.04 9.60
N SER A 171 21.64 -27.42 8.65
CA SER A 171 21.23 -27.74 7.29
C SER A 171 20.35 -29.02 7.24
N PRO A 172 19.26 -29.10 6.44
CA PRO A 172 18.78 -28.11 5.47
C PRO A 172 17.80 -27.07 6.05
N LEU A 173 17.50 -27.09 7.36
CA LEU A 173 16.53 -26.19 7.98
C LEU A 173 16.97 -24.72 7.92
N TYR A 174 18.28 -24.46 7.98
CA TYR A 174 18.83 -23.11 7.85
C TYR A 174 18.49 -22.49 6.49
N GLU A 175 18.76 -23.19 5.41
CA GLU A 175 18.55 -22.73 4.03
C GLU A 175 17.06 -22.50 3.76
N ILE A 176 16.20 -23.41 4.23
CA ILE A 176 14.74 -23.28 4.10
C ILE A 176 14.24 -22.05 4.87
N THR A 177 14.72 -21.84 6.09
CA THR A 177 14.33 -20.70 6.92
C THR A 177 14.83 -19.39 6.32
N TYR A 178 16.05 -19.38 5.80
CA TYR A 178 16.62 -18.22 5.11
C TYR A 178 15.75 -17.80 3.92
N MET A 179 15.44 -18.74 3.03
CA MET A 179 14.57 -18.49 1.88
C MET A 179 13.17 -18.06 2.29
N TYR A 180 12.59 -18.68 3.33
CA TYR A 180 11.31 -18.31 3.88
C TYR A 180 11.29 -16.86 4.37
N GLN A 181 12.31 -16.41 5.12
CA GLN A 181 12.44 -15.03 5.57
C GLN A 181 12.53 -14.04 4.42
N VAL A 182 13.39 -14.33 3.43
CA VAL A 182 13.54 -13.46 2.25
C VAL A 182 12.21 -13.33 1.49
N ILE A 183 11.51 -14.44 1.24
CA ILE A 183 10.23 -14.40 0.54
C ILE A 183 9.18 -13.65 1.36
N SER A 184 9.13 -13.88 2.67
CA SER A 184 8.14 -13.27 3.56
C SER A 184 8.31 -11.75 3.64
N ILE A 185 9.54 -11.26 3.79
CA ILE A 185 9.78 -9.81 3.86
C ILE A 185 9.49 -9.12 2.51
N TRP A 186 9.81 -9.77 1.38
CA TRP A 186 9.42 -9.27 0.07
C TRP A 186 7.89 -9.18 -0.07
N PHE A 187 7.18 -10.20 0.39
CA PHE A 187 5.71 -10.25 0.36
C PHE A 187 5.11 -9.13 1.22
N LEU A 188 5.61 -8.97 2.43
CA LEU A 188 5.15 -7.98 3.40
C LEU A 188 5.43 -6.54 2.94
N ALA A 189 6.66 -6.26 2.51
CA ALA A 189 7.03 -4.94 2.01
C ALA A 189 6.27 -4.56 0.74
N THR A 190 6.09 -5.52 -0.17
CA THR A 190 5.30 -5.36 -1.39
C THR A 190 3.84 -5.06 -1.08
N ALA A 191 3.22 -5.77 -0.13
CA ALA A 191 1.86 -5.52 0.33
C ALA A 191 1.74 -4.10 0.91
N ASN A 192 2.62 -3.76 1.85
CA ASN A 192 2.60 -2.48 2.55
C ASN A 192 2.76 -1.30 1.57
N LEU A 193 3.77 -1.36 0.70
CA LEU A 193 4.03 -0.29 -0.29
C LEU A 193 2.86 -0.10 -1.25
N ASN A 194 2.24 -1.19 -1.72
CA ASN A 194 1.11 -1.07 -2.64
C ASN A 194 -0.17 -0.57 -1.98
N MET A 195 -0.38 -0.83 -0.70
CA MET A 195 -1.46 -0.19 0.06
C MET A 195 -1.23 1.31 0.19
N ASP A 196 -0.03 1.74 0.57
CA ASP A 196 0.30 3.15 0.77
C ASP A 196 0.27 3.94 -0.55
N THR A 197 0.82 3.39 -1.62
CA THR A 197 0.76 4.03 -2.95
C THR A 197 -0.64 4.06 -3.52
N LEU A 198 -1.51 3.10 -3.21
CA LEU A 198 -2.92 3.16 -3.60
C LEU A 198 -3.66 4.31 -2.90
N ILE A 199 -3.37 4.56 -1.63
CA ILE A 199 -3.92 5.71 -0.88
C ILE A 199 -3.48 7.02 -1.56
N ALA A 200 -2.19 7.15 -1.88
CA ALA A 200 -1.66 8.32 -2.58
C ALA A 200 -2.31 8.52 -3.97
N ALA A 201 -2.56 7.42 -4.71
CA ALA A 201 -3.27 7.49 -5.99
C ALA A 201 -4.71 7.99 -5.85
N LEU A 202 -5.43 7.56 -4.80
CA LEU A 202 -6.79 8.05 -4.53
C LEU A 202 -6.80 9.55 -4.24
N MET A 203 -5.79 10.07 -3.53
CA MET A 203 -5.63 11.51 -3.30
C MET A 203 -5.32 12.26 -4.60
N MET A 204 -4.45 11.72 -5.45
CA MET A 204 -4.18 12.29 -6.77
C MET A 204 -5.45 12.38 -7.62
N TYR A 205 -6.31 11.36 -7.59
CA TYR A 205 -7.58 11.40 -8.32
C TYR A 205 -8.52 12.50 -7.82
N ILE A 206 -8.58 12.74 -6.51
CA ILE A 206 -9.36 13.86 -5.94
C ILE A 206 -8.84 15.19 -6.50
N GLY A 207 -7.53 15.40 -6.48
CA GLY A 207 -6.90 16.59 -7.08
C GLY A 207 -7.24 16.77 -8.55
N THR A 208 -7.09 15.69 -9.33
CA THR A 208 -7.42 15.68 -10.76
C THR A 208 -8.89 16.02 -11.03
N GLN A 209 -9.82 15.55 -10.19
CA GLN A 209 -11.24 15.90 -10.31
C GLN A 209 -11.51 17.37 -9.94
N CYS A 210 -10.75 17.93 -9.03
CA CYS A 210 -10.79 19.36 -8.74
C CYS A 210 -10.31 20.21 -9.95
N ASP A 211 -9.27 19.77 -10.66
CA ASP A 211 -8.78 20.43 -11.86
C ASP A 211 -9.83 20.45 -12.98
N ILE A 212 -10.52 19.31 -13.21
CA ILE A 212 -11.63 19.22 -14.14
C ILE A 212 -12.76 20.19 -13.76
N LEU A 213 -13.12 20.22 -12.46
CA LEU A 213 -14.15 21.12 -11.98
C LEU A 213 -13.76 22.60 -12.13
N CYS A 214 -12.50 22.94 -11.89
CA CYS A 214 -11.98 24.29 -12.12
C CYS A 214 -12.07 24.71 -13.59
N ASP A 215 -11.79 23.80 -14.51
CA ASP A 215 -11.94 24.06 -15.95
C ASP A 215 -13.43 24.24 -16.31
N ASP A 216 -14.33 23.38 -15.82
CA ASP A 216 -15.77 23.53 -16.00
C ASP A 216 -16.28 24.91 -15.50
N LEU A 217 -15.83 25.35 -14.32
CA LEU A 217 -16.21 26.65 -13.74
C LEU A 217 -15.68 27.84 -14.56
N ARG A 218 -14.46 27.74 -15.09
CA ARG A 218 -13.91 28.79 -15.97
C ARG A 218 -14.72 28.94 -17.25
N ASN A 219 -15.18 27.83 -17.82
CA ASN A 219 -15.98 27.80 -19.03
C ASN A 219 -17.45 28.29 -18.81
N LEU A 220 -17.87 28.55 -17.57
CA LEU A 220 -19.15 29.20 -17.30
C LEU A 220 -19.21 30.67 -17.74
N ARG A 221 -18.07 31.35 -17.85
CA ARG A 221 -18.01 32.76 -18.26
C ARG A 221 -18.61 33.00 -19.65
N ASP A 222 -18.51 32.00 -20.51
CA ASP A 222 -18.95 32.11 -21.91
C ASP A 222 -20.42 31.70 -22.11
N CYS A 223 -21.13 31.36 -20.99
CA CYS A 223 -22.50 30.86 -21.04
C CYS A 223 -23.48 31.93 -20.60
N ILE A 224 -24.66 32.02 -21.23
CA ILE A 224 -25.70 33.00 -20.95
C ILE A 224 -27.04 32.28 -20.70
N GLY A 225 -27.87 32.83 -19.77
CA GLY A 225 -29.26 32.41 -19.56
C GLY A 225 -29.41 30.97 -19.06
N SER A 226 -30.26 30.20 -19.69
CA SER A 226 -30.60 28.82 -19.28
C SER A 226 -29.45 27.86 -19.34
N GLU A 227 -28.49 28.09 -20.26
CA GLU A 227 -27.30 27.26 -20.39
C GLU A 227 -26.35 27.45 -19.19
N PHE A 228 -26.17 28.69 -18.74
CA PHE A 228 -25.40 28.99 -17.54
C PHE A 228 -25.94 28.23 -16.32
N ASN A 229 -27.26 28.32 -16.08
CA ASN A 229 -27.89 27.65 -14.94
C ASN A 229 -27.71 26.13 -15.02
N ARG A 230 -27.89 25.52 -16.18
CA ARG A 230 -27.71 24.08 -16.39
C ARG A 230 -26.27 23.64 -16.08
N LYS A 231 -25.27 24.33 -16.64
CA LYS A 231 -23.85 24.03 -16.41
C LYS A 231 -23.44 24.27 -14.95
N LEU A 232 -23.95 25.33 -14.33
CA LEU A 232 -23.71 25.60 -12.90
C LEU A 232 -24.23 24.48 -12.02
N VAL A 233 -25.43 23.97 -12.27
CA VAL A 233 -25.99 22.82 -11.54
C VAL A 233 -25.11 21.58 -11.72
N GLN A 234 -24.61 21.33 -12.90
CA GLN A 234 -23.66 20.22 -13.16
C GLN A 234 -22.36 20.38 -12.36
N CYS A 235 -21.78 21.58 -12.30
CA CYS A 235 -20.60 21.86 -11.48
C CYS A 235 -20.86 21.62 -9.99
N ILE A 236 -22.02 22.04 -9.48
CA ILE A 236 -22.44 21.82 -8.09
C ILE A 236 -22.57 20.31 -7.81
N GLN A 237 -23.17 19.54 -8.72
CA GLN A 237 -23.30 18.09 -8.59
C GLN A 237 -21.93 17.40 -8.61
N HIS A 238 -21.04 17.83 -9.51
CA HIS A 238 -19.65 17.32 -9.58
C HIS A 238 -18.92 17.61 -8.27
N TYR A 239 -18.96 18.85 -7.77
CA TYR A 239 -18.38 19.23 -6.48
C TYR A 239 -18.88 18.35 -5.32
N LYS A 240 -20.20 18.18 -5.21
CA LYS A 240 -20.79 17.31 -4.17
C LYS A 240 -20.30 15.87 -4.27
N THR A 241 -20.11 15.38 -5.51
CA THR A 241 -19.61 14.01 -5.75
C THR A 241 -18.14 13.88 -5.38
N ILE A 242 -17.30 14.88 -5.69
CA ILE A 242 -15.88 14.93 -5.27
C ILE A 242 -15.79 14.90 -3.73
N VAL A 243 -16.56 15.75 -3.04
CA VAL A 243 -16.57 15.80 -1.56
C VAL A 243 -17.03 14.47 -0.96
N LYS A 244 -18.04 13.83 -1.53
CA LYS A 244 -18.50 12.50 -1.10
C LYS A 244 -17.44 11.43 -1.32
N PHE A 245 -16.78 11.46 -2.47
CA PHE A 245 -15.66 10.55 -2.77
C PHE A 245 -14.51 10.75 -1.78
N ALA A 246 -14.08 11.99 -1.55
CA ALA A 246 -13.01 12.33 -0.61
C ALA A 246 -13.35 11.89 0.84
N LYS A 247 -14.59 12.09 1.30
CA LYS A 247 -15.04 11.61 2.61
C LYS A 247 -14.97 10.09 2.72
N ASN A 248 -15.37 9.36 1.68
CA ASN A 248 -15.29 7.90 1.66
C ASN A 248 -13.84 7.41 1.62
N CYS A 249 -12.95 8.08 0.89
CA CYS A 249 -11.52 7.82 0.92
C CYS A 249 -10.98 8.02 2.35
N ASN A 250 -11.25 9.17 2.96
CA ASN A 250 -10.80 9.46 4.32
C ASN A 250 -11.32 8.41 5.34
N LYS A 251 -12.59 8.01 5.24
CA LYS A 251 -13.15 6.95 6.09
C LYS A 251 -12.40 5.63 5.91
N PHE A 252 -11.93 5.33 4.71
CA PHE A 252 -11.22 4.09 4.42
C PHE A 252 -9.81 4.08 5.02
N PHE A 253 -9.05 5.19 5.00
CA PHE A 253 -7.63 5.13 5.32
C PHE A 253 -7.16 6.04 6.48
N ASN A 254 -8.02 6.81 7.13
CA ASN A 254 -7.60 7.67 8.25
C ASN A 254 -6.91 6.88 9.37
N MET A 255 -7.46 5.70 9.75
CA MET A 255 -6.86 4.84 10.78
C MET A 255 -5.54 4.21 10.32
N VAL A 256 -5.45 3.87 9.02
CA VAL A 256 -4.21 3.33 8.43
C VAL A 256 -3.09 4.38 8.46
N VAL A 257 -3.42 5.62 8.08
CA VAL A 257 -2.47 6.75 8.09
C VAL A 257 -2.08 7.11 9.52
N LEU A 258 -3.02 7.13 10.46
CA LEU A 258 -2.71 7.38 11.88
C LEU A 258 -1.75 6.33 12.44
N GLY A 259 -2.01 5.04 12.18
CA GLY A 259 -1.10 3.96 12.56
C GLY A 259 0.29 4.12 11.94
N GLN A 260 0.38 4.55 10.68
CA GLN A 260 1.64 4.81 10.00
C GLN A 260 2.44 5.94 10.67
N PHE A 261 1.79 7.04 11.04
CA PHE A 261 2.46 8.13 11.75
C PHE A 261 3.01 7.64 13.11
N PHE A 262 2.20 6.92 13.87
CA PHE A 262 2.62 6.38 15.16
C PHE A 262 3.84 5.46 15.04
N THR A 263 3.79 4.47 14.15
CA THR A 263 4.90 3.53 13.97
C THR A 263 6.14 4.19 13.40
N SER A 264 6.00 5.13 12.45
CA SER A 264 7.14 5.87 11.89
C SER A 264 7.85 6.71 12.96
N THR A 265 7.09 7.36 13.86
CA THR A 265 7.66 8.14 14.97
C THR A 265 8.37 7.24 15.96
N ALA A 266 7.77 6.11 16.34
CA ALA A 266 8.38 5.14 17.25
C ALA A 266 9.64 4.50 16.63
N SER A 267 9.59 4.11 15.36
CA SER A 267 10.75 3.57 14.64
C SER A 267 11.91 4.57 14.54
N LEU A 268 11.60 5.83 14.26
CA LEU A 268 12.62 6.88 14.23
C LEU A 268 13.26 7.07 15.62
N GLY A 269 12.45 7.10 16.68
CA GLY A 269 12.94 7.18 18.06
C GLY A 269 13.86 6.01 18.43
N LEU A 270 13.48 4.77 18.06
CA LEU A 270 14.30 3.58 18.28
C LEU A 270 15.60 3.61 17.49
N ALA A 271 15.55 4.05 16.22
CA ALA A 271 16.76 4.20 15.40
C ALA A 271 17.73 5.23 15.98
N MET A 272 17.22 6.37 16.45
CA MET A 272 18.04 7.39 17.13
C MET A 272 18.64 6.86 18.44
N PHE A 273 17.87 6.09 19.19
CA PHE A 273 18.35 5.46 20.42
C PHE A 273 19.48 4.45 20.14
N GLN A 274 19.34 3.62 19.12
CA GLN A 274 20.39 2.69 18.69
C GLN A 274 21.73 3.38 18.32
N LEU A 275 21.69 4.61 17.81
CA LEU A 275 22.90 5.37 17.53
C LEU A 275 23.64 5.86 18.79
N THR A 276 23.01 5.78 19.95
CA THR A 276 23.60 6.17 21.25
C THR A 276 24.12 4.98 22.07
N LEU A 277 23.77 3.75 21.66
CA LEU A 277 24.30 2.51 22.24
C LEU A 277 25.63 2.16 21.62
#